data_802c21a5b1f147d2d0631cf9e6825ab6
#
_entry.id   802c21a5b1f147d2d0631cf9e6825ab6
#
_cell.length_a   1.000
_cell.length_b   1.000
_cell.length_c   1.000
_cell.angle_alpha   90.00
_cell.angle_beta   90.00
_cell.angle_gamma   90.00
#
_symmetry.space_group_name_H-M   'P 1'
#
loop_
_entity.id
_entity.type
_entity.pdbx_description
1 polymer ?
#
loop_
_entity_poly.entity_id
_entity_poly.type
_entity_poly.pdbx_seq_one_letter_code
_entity_poly.pdbx_strand_id
1 'polypeptide(L)' 'MKTIKILFADDDLKYSMLLKRFLEAEGYEVTYAGNGNIALQQFPLIKPDLVLLDINMPEL' A
#
# COMPACT_ATOMS: atom_id res chain seq x y z
N MET A 1 -8.96 19.80 -2.55
CA MET A 1 -8.19 18.91 -3.45
C MET A 1 -8.43 17.47 -3.05
N LYS A 2 -8.47 16.59 -4.04
CA LYS A 2 -8.68 15.19 -3.78
C LYS A 2 -7.41 14.56 -3.18
N THR A 3 -7.57 13.82 -2.08
CA THR A 3 -6.47 13.07 -1.51
C THR A 3 -6.18 11.84 -2.36
N ILE A 4 -4.92 11.60 -2.69
CA ILE A 4 -4.52 10.45 -3.46
C ILE A 4 -4.42 9.23 -2.53
N LYS A 5 -5.10 8.17 -2.89
CA LYS A 5 -5.13 6.93 -2.12
C LYS A 5 -4.14 5.93 -2.70
N ILE A 6 -3.27 5.42 -1.86
CA ILE A 6 -2.24 4.45 -2.25
C ILE A 6 -2.48 3.16 -1.49
N LEU A 7 -2.55 2.05 -2.22
CA LEU A 7 -2.55 0.71 -1.64
C LEU A 7 -1.16 0.13 -1.84
N PHE A 8 -0.51 -0.25 -0.76
CA PHE A 8 0.89 -0.66 -0.76
C PHE A 8 1.02 -2.05 -0.16
N ALA A 9 1.61 -2.98 -0.90
CA ALA A 9 1.78 -4.37 -0.46
C ALA A 9 3.25 -4.76 -0.46
N ASP A 10 3.75 -5.24 0.68
CA ASP A 10 5.13 -5.63 0.87
C ASP A 10 5.21 -6.53 2.09
N ASP A 11 6.09 -7.51 2.08
CA ASP A 11 6.28 -8.41 3.23
C ASP A 11 7.34 -7.91 4.22
N ASP A 12 8.07 -6.84 3.90
CA ASP A 12 9.04 -6.23 4.81
C ASP A 12 8.34 -5.16 5.65
N LEU A 13 7.96 -5.54 6.87
CA LEU A 13 7.20 -4.65 7.73
C LEU A 13 7.94 -3.37 8.10
N LYS A 14 9.23 -3.47 8.39
CA LYS A 14 10.01 -2.30 8.80
C LYS A 14 10.10 -1.27 7.68
N TYR A 15 10.45 -1.72 6.50
CA TYR A 15 10.54 -0.84 5.33
C TYR A 15 9.17 -0.24 5.02
N SER A 16 8.14 -1.08 5.09
CA SER A 16 6.77 -0.65 4.76
C SER A 16 6.28 0.43 5.71
N MET A 17 6.57 0.30 7.01
CA MET A 17 6.16 1.32 7.98
C MET A 17 6.86 2.65 7.74
N LEU A 18 8.14 2.62 7.37
CA LEU A 18 8.88 3.84 7.06
C LEU A 18 8.33 4.51 5.81
N LEU A 19 8.08 3.72 4.77
CA LEU A 19 7.56 4.25 3.52
C LEU A 19 6.15 4.81 3.72
N LYS A 20 5.31 4.11 4.49
CA LYS A 20 3.97 4.59 4.78
C LYS A 20 4.01 5.95 5.47
N ARG A 21 4.87 6.09 6.48
CA ARG A 21 5.02 7.37 7.19
C ARG A 21 5.48 8.48 6.26
N PHE A 22 6.45 8.18 5.39
CA PHE A 22 6.96 9.15 4.45
C PHE A 22 5.86 9.64 3.51
N LEU A 23 5.11 8.69 2.95
CA LEU A 23 4.04 9.03 2.01
C LEU A 23 2.90 9.78 2.69
N GLU A 24 2.55 9.41 3.92
CA GLU A 24 1.52 10.12 4.65
C GLU A 24 1.96 11.55 4.98
N ALA A 25 3.23 11.75 5.27
CA ALA A 25 3.77 13.09 5.51
C ALA A 25 3.68 13.97 4.26
N GLU A 26 3.70 13.36 3.08
CA GLU A 26 3.55 14.07 1.82
C GLU A 26 2.08 14.32 1.45
N GLY A 27 1.14 13.88 2.27
CA GLY A 27 -0.28 14.14 2.06
C GLY A 27 -1.05 13.01 1.40
N TYR A 28 -0.43 11.83 1.19
CA TYR A 28 -1.13 10.70 0.62
C TYR A 28 -1.87 9.91 1.70
N GLU A 29 -2.98 9.27 1.30
CA GLU A 29 -3.68 8.34 2.17
C GLU A 29 -3.18 6.93 1.81
N VAL A 30 -2.52 6.27 2.75
CA VAL A 30 -1.82 5.01 2.47
C VAL A 30 -2.45 3.87 3.26
N THR A 31 -2.79 2.79 2.56
CA THR A 31 -3.23 1.55 3.17
C THR A 31 -2.16 0.50 2.91
N TYR A 32 -1.70 -0.15 3.96
CA TYR A 32 -0.68 -1.19 3.87
C TYR A 32 -1.32 -2.56 3.93
N ALA A 33 -0.91 -3.44 3.01
CA ALA A 33 -1.30 -4.85 3.00
C ALA A 33 -0.04 -5.70 3.17
N GLY A 34 -0.11 -6.72 4.02
CA GLY A 34 1.05 -7.54 4.32
C GLY A 34 1.47 -8.48 3.18
N ASN A 35 0.60 -8.72 2.21
CA ASN A 35 0.90 -9.54 1.05
C ASN A 35 -0.07 -9.23 -0.09
N GLY A 36 0.17 -9.85 -1.25
CA GLY A 36 -0.63 -9.60 -2.44
C GLY A 36 -2.08 -10.04 -2.30
N ASN A 37 -2.34 -11.12 -1.57
CA ASN A 37 -3.72 -11.61 -1.38
C ASN A 37 -4.54 -10.60 -0.58
N ILE A 38 -3.96 -10.05 0.48
CA ILE A 38 -4.63 -9.02 1.28
C ILE A 38 -4.88 -7.79 0.43
N ALA A 39 -3.90 -7.40 -0.38
CA ALA A 39 -4.05 -6.26 -1.27
C ALA A 39 -5.22 -6.45 -2.25
N LEU A 40 -5.34 -7.65 -2.83
CA LEU A 40 -6.43 -7.94 -3.75
C LEU A 40 -7.80 -7.87 -3.05
N GLN A 41 -7.88 -8.32 -1.80
CA GLN A 41 -9.11 -8.25 -1.03
C GLN A 41 -9.50 -6.80 -0.72
N GLN A 42 -8.52 -5.95 -0.45
CA GLN A 42 -8.77 -4.57 -0.08
C GLN A 42 -8.98 -3.64 -1.27
N PHE A 43 -8.49 -4.02 -2.42
CA PHE A 43 -8.55 -3.18 -3.62
C PHE A 43 -9.97 -2.64 -3.91
N PRO A 44 -11.01 -3.49 -3.99
CA PRO A 44 -12.34 -2.98 -4.30
C PRO A 44 -12.95 -2.13 -3.18
N LEU A 45 -12.49 -2.31 -1.96
CA LEU A 45 -13.01 -1.54 -0.82
C LEU A 45 -12.37 -0.16 -0.75
N ILE A 46 -11.08 -0.08 -1.04
CA ILE A 46 -10.31 1.15 -0.92
C ILE A 46 -10.40 2.01 -2.18
N LYS A 47 -10.45 1.36 -3.33
CA LYS A 47 -10.44 2.02 -4.64
C LYS A 47 -9.26 2.98 -4.75
N PRO A 48 -8.03 2.45 -4.66
CA PRO A 48 -6.84 3.29 -4.65
C PRO A 48 -6.60 3.94 -6.01
N ASP A 49 -5.94 5.09 -5.98
CA ASP A 49 -5.49 5.76 -7.20
C ASP A 49 -4.17 5.14 -7.70
N LEU A 50 -3.40 4.55 -6.78
CA LEU A 50 -2.11 3.95 -7.10
C LEU A 50 -1.91 2.70 -6.26
N VAL A 51 -1.39 1.64 -6.88
CA VAL A 51 -1.06 0.40 -6.18
C VAL A 51 0.44 0.18 -6.31
N LEU A 52 1.12 0.01 -5.16
CA LEU A 52 2.54 -0.30 -5.12
C LEU A 52 2.69 -1.75 -4.63
N LEU A 53 3.34 -2.58 -5.42
CA LEU A 53 3.54 -3.98 -5.11
C LEU A 53 5.02 -4.32 -5.07
N ASP A 54 5.43 -5.09 -4.06
CA ASP A 54 6.77 -5.65 -4.03
C ASP A 54 6.80 -6.90 -4.92
N ILE A 55 7.57 -6.84 -6.00
CA ILE A 55 7.65 -7.94 -6.97
C ILE A 55 8.34 -9.18 -6.41
N ASN A 56 8.97 -9.07 -5.25
CA ASN A 56 9.64 -10.20 -4.60
C ASN A 56 8.72 -10.92 -3.61
N MET A 57 7.47 -10.48 -3.48
CA MET A 57 6.52 -11.10 -2.57
C MET A 57 6.06 -12.45 -3.10
N PRO A 58 6.20 -13.54 -2.32
CA PRO A 58 5.89 -14.87 -2.83
C PRO A 58 4.40 -15.13 -3.06
N GLU A 59 3.52 -14.33 -2.48
CA GLU A 59 2.06 -14.49 -2.63
C GLU A 59 1.47 -13.75 -3.83
N LEU A 60 2.30 -13.19 -4.66
CA LEU A 60 1.79 -12.52 -5.86
C LEU A 60 1.50 -13.49 -7.00
#